data_3f25e6b5b4c592fe0cfdf52da2e7d41f
#
_entry.id   3f25e6b5b4c592fe0cfdf52da2e7d41f
#
_cell.length_a   1.000
_cell.length_b   1.000
_cell.length_c   1.000
_cell.angle_alpha   90.00
_cell.angle_beta   90.00
_cell.angle_gamma   90.00
#
_symmetry.space_group_name_H-M   'P 1'
#
loop_
_entity.id
_entity.type
_entity.pdbx_description
1 polymer ?
#
loop_
_entity_poly.entity_id
_entity_poly.type
_entity_poly.pdbx_seq_one_letter_code
_entity_poly.pdbx_strand_id
1 'polypeptide(L)'
;MKLMIASDLHGSAYYTQALLRRMEDEKPAKLVLLGDILYHGPRNALPRDYDTKKCAAMLNALEKAPLCVRGNCDGEVDQMVLDFPLLADFAAVFADGYTLYLTHGHHLDEASKAAAPGDIVLYGHTHVPAFEQKNGNYYVNPGSVSIPKEGSRHSYMLWENGVFTWKDVETGEIWRTERIEK
;
A
#
# COMPACT_ATOMS: atom_id res chain seq x y z
N MET A 1 -12.22 -6.12 10.83
CA MET A 1 -11.59 -6.88 9.70
C MET A 1 -10.15 -6.43 9.57
N LYS A 2 -9.16 -7.34 9.68
CA LYS A 2 -7.74 -6.96 9.53
C LYS A 2 -7.37 -6.83 8.05
N LEU A 3 -6.90 -5.65 7.64
CA LEU A 3 -6.30 -5.41 6.33
C LEU A 3 -4.79 -5.19 6.49
N MET A 4 -4.00 -5.69 5.53
CA MET A 4 -2.59 -5.35 5.39
C MET A 4 -2.46 -4.41 4.20
N ILE A 5 -1.86 -3.25 4.40
CA ILE A 5 -1.77 -2.17 3.42
C ILE A 5 -0.31 -1.89 3.14
N ALA A 6 0.07 -1.92 1.87
CA ALA A 6 1.43 -1.68 1.41
C ALA A 6 1.42 -0.85 0.13
N SER A 7 2.52 -0.17 -0.17
CA SER A 7 2.69 0.67 -1.35
C SER A 7 4.13 0.70 -1.82
N ASP A 8 4.33 1.07 -3.07
CA ASP A 8 5.63 1.42 -3.62
C ASP A 8 6.67 0.29 -3.47
N LEU A 9 6.32 -0.90 -4.06
CA LEU A 9 7.18 -2.09 -4.10
C LEU A 9 8.30 -1.95 -5.12
N HIS A 10 8.04 -1.24 -6.21
CA HIS A 10 9.00 -0.88 -7.26
C HIS A 10 9.89 -2.03 -7.75
N GLY A 11 9.34 -3.24 -7.85
CA GLY A 11 10.05 -4.39 -8.40
C GLY A 11 11.15 -4.98 -7.52
N SER A 12 11.23 -4.62 -6.24
CA SER A 12 12.15 -5.24 -5.30
C SER A 12 11.70 -6.64 -4.91
N ALA A 13 12.35 -7.67 -5.43
CA ALA A 13 12.06 -9.05 -5.04
C ALA A 13 12.38 -9.30 -3.58
N TYR A 14 13.43 -8.68 -3.04
CA TYR A 14 13.79 -8.79 -1.63
C TYR A 14 12.68 -8.30 -0.71
N TYR A 15 12.22 -7.06 -0.91
CA TYR A 15 11.21 -6.48 -0.04
C TYR A 15 9.80 -7.03 -0.31
N THR A 16 9.49 -7.43 -1.54
CA THR A 16 8.25 -8.17 -1.83
C THR A 16 8.21 -9.49 -1.05
N GLN A 17 9.30 -10.26 -1.04
CA GLN A 17 9.38 -11.48 -0.25
C GLN A 17 9.25 -11.23 1.25
N ALA A 18 9.89 -10.15 1.77
CA ALA A 18 9.77 -9.77 3.16
C ALA A 18 8.31 -9.43 3.53
N LEU A 19 7.62 -8.64 2.70
CA LEU A 19 6.21 -8.31 2.86
C LEU A 19 5.32 -9.57 2.92
N LEU A 20 5.54 -10.52 2.02
CA LEU A 20 4.76 -11.76 1.98
C LEU A 20 5.00 -12.65 3.22
N ARG A 21 6.22 -12.69 3.76
CA ARG A 21 6.47 -13.34 5.05
C ARG A 21 5.69 -12.67 6.18
N ARG A 22 5.64 -11.33 6.22
CA ARG A 22 4.80 -10.62 7.21
C ARG A 22 3.33 -10.95 7.02
N MET A 23 2.87 -11.11 5.77
CA MET A 23 1.50 -11.50 5.51
C MET A 23 1.16 -12.89 6.09
N GLU A 24 2.09 -13.83 6.05
CA GLU A 24 1.94 -15.16 6.69
C GLU A 24 1.83 -15.04 8.23
N ASP A 25 2.60 -14.15 8.85
CA ASP A 25 2.56 -13.91 10.30
C ASP A 25 1.27 -13.19 10.72
N GLU A 26 0.89 -12.14 9.99
CA GLU A 26 -0.24 -11.27 10.31
C GLU A 26 -1.60 -11.88 9.98
N LYS A 27 -1.66 -12.76 8.99
CA LYS A 27 -2.90 -13.41 8.51
C LYS A 27 -4.03 -12.41 8.23
N PRO A 28 -3.80 -11.38 7.41
CA PRO A 28 -4.84 -10.41 7.10
C PRO A 28 -5.96 -11.06 6.30
N ALA A 29 -7.16 -10.51 6.41
CA ALA A 29 -8.28 -10.92 5.56
C ALA A 29 -8.03 -10.56 4.09
N LYS A 30 -7.29 -9.45 3.84
CA LYS A 30 -6.94 -8.98 2.50
C LYS A 30 -5.62 -8.19 2.53
N LEU A 31 -4.79 -8.41 1.52
CA LEU A 31 -3.68 -7.52 1.16
C LEU A 31 -4.21 -6.41 0.24
N VAL A 32 -3.87 -5.17 0.56
CA VAL A 32 -4.16 -3.97 -0.22
C VAL A 32 -2.84 -3.39 -0.71
N LEU A 33 -2.72 -3.19 -2.01
CA LEU A 33 -1.56 -2.58 -2.67
C LEU A 33 -1.96 -1.22 -3.26
N LEU A 34 -1.27 -0.17 -2.86
CA LEU A 34 -1.59 1.20 -3.27
C LEU A 34 -0.78 1.65 -4.50
N GLY A 35 -0.36 0.71 -5.36
CA GLY A 35 0.30 0.99 -6.63
C GLY A 35 1.83 1.01 -6.57
N ASP A 36 2.43 1.32 -7.73
CA ASP A 36 3.87 1.30 -8.01
C ASP A 36 4.49 -0.07 -7.70
N ILE A 37 4.00 -1.10 -8.42
CA ILE A 37 4.28 -2.50 -8.10
C ILE A 37 5.60 -2.99 -8.70
N LEU A 38 5.81 -2.83 -10.02
CA LEU A 38 6.93 -3.46 -10.72
C LEU A 38 8.00 -2.47 -11.15
N TYR A 39 7.64 -1.34 -11.76
CA TYR A 39 8.61 -0.40 -12.28
C TYR A 39 9.17 0.52 -11.19
N HIS A 40 10.50 0.66 -11.15
CA HIS A 40 11.17 1.48 -10.11
C HIS A 40 10.97 3.00 -10.30
N GLY A 41 10.52 3.43 -11.49
CA GLY A 41 10.42 4.84 -11.86
C GLY A 41 11.77 5.46 -12.27
N PRO A 42 11.78 6.42 -13.22
CA PRO A 42 13.04 6.93 -13.80
C PRO A 42 13.85 7.81 -12.85
N ARG A 43 13.25 8.27 -11.76
CA ARG A 43 13.88 9.17 -10.77
C ARG A 43 14.43 8.46 -9.54
N ASN A 44 14.12 7.18 -9.37
CA ASN A 44 14.58 6.41 -8.22
C ASN A 44 15.79 5.54 -8.60
N ALA A 45 16.67 5.32 -7.64
CA ALA A 45 17.67 4.26 -7.77
C ALA A 45 16.98 2.89 -7.78
N LEU A 46 17.62 1.89 -8.37
CA LEU A 46 17.12 0.52 -8.31
C LEU A 46 17.06 0.05 -6.85
N PRO A 47 15.92 -0.48 -6.40
CA PRO A 47 15.82 -1.03 -5.06
C PRO A 47 16.62 -2.34 -4.95
N ARG A 48 16.83 -2.78 -3.71
CA ARG A 48 17.51 -4.05 -3.43
C ARG A 48 16.84 -5.22 -4.17
N ASP A 49 17.64 -6.03 -4.85
CA ASP A 49 17.20 -7.20 -5.62
C ASP A 49 16.04 -6.84 -6.59
N TYR A 50 16.31 -5.84 -7.45
CA TYR A 50 15.34 -5.43 -8.47
C TYR A 50 15.14 -6.54 -9.50
N ASP A 51 14.00 -7.20 -9.44
CA ASP A 51 13.61 -8.29 -10.34
C ASP A 51 12.07 -8.32 -10.48
N THR A 52 11.57 -7.66 -11.51
CA THR A 52 10.14 -7.52 -11.77
C THR A 52 9.45 -8.85 -12.06
N LYS A 53 10.14 -9.80 -12.72
CA LYS A 53 9.60 -11.13 -13.02
C LYS A 53 9.39 -11.94 -11.75
N LYS A 54 10.37 -11.89 -10.85
CA LYS A 54 10.29 -12.56 -9.56
C LYS A 54 9.21 -11.94 -8.66
N CYS A 55 9.07 -10.60 -8.66
CA CYS A 55 7.98 -9.92 -7.97
C CYS A 55 6.61 -10.38 -8.49
N ALA A 56 6.40 -10.35 -9.81
CA ALA A 56 5.15 -10.78 -10.42
C ALA A 56 4.82 -12.24 -10.07
N ALA A 57 5.81 -13.15 -10.19
CA ALA A 57 5.62 -14.56 -9.83
C ALA A 57 5.22 -14.75 -8.37
N MET A 58 5.84 -14.03 -7.43
CA MET A 58 5.49 -14.11 -6.00
C MET A 58 4.08 -13.58 -5.71
N LEU A 59 3.69 -12.47 -6.33
CA LEU A 59 2.36 -11.87 -6.14
C LEU A 59 1.25 -12.71 -6.78
N ASN A 60 1.49 -13.29 -7.95
CA ASN A 60 0.55 -14.18 -8.64
C ASN A 60 0.36 -15.52 -7.90
N ALA A 61 1.36 -15.95 -7.13
CA ALA A 61 1.28 -17.18 -6.33
C ALA A 61 0.42 -17.05 -5.06
N LEU A 62 -0.08 -15.85 -4.75
CA LEU A 62 -0.95 -15.65 -3.60
C LEU A 62 -2.29 -16.38 -3.76
N GLU A 63 -2.68 -17.16 -2.75
CA GLU A 63 -3.99 -17.85 -2.73
C GLU A 63 -5.17 -16.88 -2.91
N LYS A 64 -5.06 -15.68 -2.33
CA LYS A 64 -6.05 -14.61 -2.45
C LYS A 64 -5.40 -13.42 -3.14
N ALA A 65 -5.83 -13.12 -4.37
CA ALA A 65 -5.38 -11.96 -5.10
C ALA A 65 -5.48 -10.67 -4.25
N PRO A 66 -4.48 -9.78 -4.27
CA PRO A 66 -4.55 -8.51 -3.56
C PRO A 66 -5.63 -7.62 -4.16
N LEU A 67 -6.11 -6.65 -3.39
CA LEU A 67 -6.84 -5.51 -3.91
C LEU A 67 -5.81 -4.44 -4.26
N CYS A 68 -5.72 -4.06 -5.52
CA CYS A 68 -4.71 -3.14 -6.01
C CYS A 68 -5.33 -1.92 -6.67
N VAL A 69 -4.70 -0.76 -6.52
CA VAL A 69 -4.97 0.45 -7.29
C VAL A 69 -3.73 0.85 -8.07
N ARG A 70 -3.92 1.56 -9.18
CA ARG A 70 -2.88 1.96 -10.12
C ARG A 70 -1.97 3.03 -9.53
N GLY A 71 -0.67 2.79 -9.56
CA GLY A 71 0.36 3.81 -9.34
C GLY A 71 0.73 4.57 -10.62
N ASN A 72 1.51 5.64 -10.48
CA ASN A 72 1.98 6.41 -11.63
C ASN A 72 3.06 5.67 -12.45
N CYS A 73 3.68 4.65 -11.88
CA CYS A 73 4.63 3.79 -12.58
C CYS A 73 3.98 2.51 -13.14
N ASP A 74 2.71 2.24 -12.86
CA ASP A 74 2.00 1.06 -13.33
C ASP A 74 1.31 1.30 -14.67
N GLY A 75 1.38 0.33 -15.57
CA GLY A 75 0.80 0.41 -16.91
C GLY A 75 0.20 -0.89 -17.40
N GLU A 76 -0.33 -0.86 -18.62
CA GLU A 76 -0.91 -2.03 -19.28
C GLU A 76 0.08 -3.18 -19.43
N VAL A 77 1.38 -2.88 -19.52
CA VAL A 77 2.44 -3.90 -19.61
C VAL A 77 2.56 -4.67 -18.30
N ASP A 78 2.40 -3.99 -17.16
CA ASP A 78 2.41 -4.63 -15.84
C ASP A 78 1.16 -5.51 -15.66
N GLN A 79 0.00 -5.05 -16.16
CA GLN A 79 -1.22 -5.85 -16.13
C GLN A 79 -1.12 -7.14 -16.99
N MET A 80 -0.26 -7.17 -18.01
CA MET A 80 -0.05 -8.39 -18.81
C MET A 80 0.66 -9.51 -18.06
N VAL A 81 1.34 -9.20 -16.97
CA VAL A 81 2.14 -10.15 -16.17
C VAL A 81 1.61 -10.36 -14.75
N LEU A 82 0.63 -9.56 -14.31
CA LEU A 82 -0.02 -9.69 -13.01
C LEU A 82 -1.43 -10.28 -13.18
N ASP A 83 -1.73 -11.36 -12.45
CA ASP A 83 -2.98 -12.13 -12.53
C ASP A 83 -4.15 -11.48 -11.75
N PHE A 84 -3.98 -10.29 -11.22
CA PHE A 84 -5.00 -9.52 -10.49
C PHE A 84 -5.17 -8.12 -11.11
N PRO A 85 -6.36 -7.50 -10.99
CA PRO A 85 -6.60 -6.16 -11.52
C PRO A 85 -5.67 -5.12 -10.90
N LEU A 86 -4.99 -4.34 -11.75
CA LEU A 86 -4.01 -3.31 -11.36
C LEU A 86 -4.46 -1.89 -11.74
N LEU A 87 -5.24 -1.73 -12.81
CA LEU A 87 -5.43 -0.45 -13.50
C LEU A 87 -6.59 0.42 -12.97
N ALA A 88 -7.14 0.12 -11.80
CA ALA A 88 -8.14 0.96 -11.17
C ALA A 88 -7.47 2.19 -10.52
N ASP A 89 -7.84 3.40 -10.91
CA ASP A 89 -7.26 4.63 -10.36
C ASP A 89 -7.61 4.83 -8.88
N PHE A 90 -8.79 4.33 -8.46
CA PHE A 90 -9.19 4.28 -7.06
C PHE A 90 -10.13 3.10 -6.78
N ALA A 91 -10.27 2.75 -5.51
CA ALA A 91 -11.23 1.78 -5.02
C ALA A 91 -11.78 2.21 -3.66
N ALA A 92 -12.86 1.59 -3.20
CA ALA A 92 -13.37 1.80 -1.85
C ALA A 92 -13.55 0.45 -1.14
N VAL A 93 -13.20 0.43 0.15
CA VAL A 93 -13.38 -0.71 1.04
C VAL A 93 -14.22 -0.28 2.24
N PHE A 94 -15.25 -1.07 2.54
CA PHE A 94 -16.07 -0.87 3.73
C PHE A 94 -15.60 -1.85 4.81
N ALA A 95 -15.02 -1.33 5.88
CA ALA A 95 -14.44 -2.12 6.95
C ALA A 95 -14.70 -1.51 8.31
N ASP A 96 -15.21 -2.32 9.25
CA ASP A 96 -15.39 -1.95 10.66
C ASP A 96 -16.26 -0.69 10.88
N GLY A 97 -17.17 -0.40 9.93
CA GLY A 97 -18.05 0.79 9.96
C GLY A 97 -17.40 2.06 9.42
N TYR A 98 -16.26 1.93 8.72
CA TYR A 98 -15.57 3.01 8.01
C TYR A 98 -15.56 2.77 6.50
N THR A 99 -15.51 3.86 5.74
CA THR A 99 -15.20 3.84 4.30
C THR A 99 -13.72 4.18 4.13
N LEU A 100 -12.96 3.28 3.51
CA LEU A 100 -11.56 3.49 3.16
C LEU A 100 -11.47 3.66 1.64
N TYR A 101 -11.17 4.86 1.17
CA TYR A 101 -10.84 5.13 -0.23
C TYR A 101 -9.37 4.82 -0.46
N LEU A 102 -9.09 4.06 -1.50
CA LEU A 102 -7.75 3.63 -1.90
C LEU A 102 -7.35 4.38 -3.16
N THR A 103 -6.20 5.02 -3.15
CA THR A 103 -5.58 5.65 -4.32
C THR A 103 -4.07 5.53 -4.20
N HIS A 104 -3.35 5.70 -5.30
CA HIS A 104 -1.89 5.80 -5.18
C HIS A 104 -1.44 7.13 -4.58
N GLY A 105 -2.13 8.23 -4.88
CA GLY A 105 -1.80 9.54 -4.33
C GLY A 105 -1.30 10.57 -5.35
N HIS A 106 -0.92 10.17 -6.56
CA HIS A 106 -0.54 11.11 -7.63
C HIS A 106 -1.73 11.92 -8.18
N HIS A 107 -2.96 11.46 -7.90
CA HIS A 107 -4.24 12.12 -8.13
C HIS A 107 -5.07 12.21 -6.83
N LEU A 108 -4.42 12.56 -5.72
CA LEU A 108 -5.05 12.56 -4.39
C LEU A 108 -6.32 13.42 -4.32
N ASP A 109 -6.34 14.54 -5.04
CA ASP A 109 -7.50 15.45 -5.07
C ASP A 109 -8.77 14.80 -5.63
N GLU A 110 -8.64 13.86 -6.56
CA GLU A 110 -9.78 13.15 -7.15
C GLU A 110 -10.41 12.18 -6.15
N ALA A 111 -9.60 11.39 -5.46
CA ALA A 111 -10.06 10.49 -4.40
C ALA A 111 -10.67 11.28 -3.23
N SER A 112 -10.08 12.43 -2.89
CA SER A 112 -10.57 13.31 -1.82
C SER A 112 -11.96 13.90 -2.12
N LYS A 113 -12.32 14.10 -3.39
CA LYS A 113 -13.67 14.57 -3.80
C LYS A 113 -14.76 13.53 -3.57
N ALA A 114 -14.43 12.24 -3.59
CA ALA A 114 -15.37 11.16 -3.34
C ALA A 114 -15.63 10.93 -1.84
N ALA A 115 -14.69 11.34 -0.98
CA ALA A 115 -14.75 11.09 0.45
C ALA A 115 -15.71 12.06 1.17
N ALA A 116 -16.61 11.52 1.98
CA ALA A 116 -17.44 12.28 2.90
C ALA A 116 -16.70 12.53 4.24
N PRO A 117 -17.10 13.55 5.03
CA PRO A 117 -16.51 13.78 6.35
C PRO A 117 -16.55 12.52 7.23
N GLY A 118 -15.42 12.15 7.80
CA GLY A 118 -15.22 10.93 8.58
C GLY A 118 -14.65 9.75 7.79
N ASP A 119 -14.59 9.84 6.46
CA ASP A 119 -13.96 8.82 5.63
C ASP A 119 -12.43 8.87 5.70
N ILE A 120 -11.81 7.78 5.27
CA ILE A 120 -10.36 7.58 5.29
C ILE A 120 -9.86 7.48 3.85
N VAL A 121 -8.83 8.24 3.51
CA VAL A 121 -8.13 8.16 2.21
C VAL A 121 -6.76 7.53 2.44
N LEU A 122 -6.56 6.33 1.91
CA LEU A 122 -5.29 5.61 1.92
C LEU A 122 -4.52 5.92 0.63
N TYR A 123 -3.27 6.35 0.76
CA TYR A 123 -2.44 6.73 -0.38
C TYR A 123 -0.97 6.34 -0.19
N GLY A 124 -0.22 6.19 -1.28
CA GLY A 124 1.22 5.92 -1.33
C GLY A 124 2.00 7.08 -1.93
N HIS A 125 2.77 6.83 -2.99
CA HIS A 125 3.44 7.79 -3.88
C HIS A 125 4.55 8.65 -3.25
N THR A 126 4.33 9.20 -2.07
CA THR A 126 5.32 10.05 -1.39
C THR A 126 6.48 9.24 -0.81
N HIS A 127 6.28 7.95 -0.57
CA HIS A 127 7.18 7.02 0.14
C HIS A 127 7.44 7.42 1.60
N VAL A 128 6.64 8.33 2.15
CA VAL A 128 6.76 8.83 3.53
C VAL A 128 5.51 8.44 4.31
N PRO A 129 5.62 7.75 5.44
CA PRO A 129 4.49 7.41 6.28
C PRO A 129 3.79 8.65 6.83
N ALA A 130 2.47 8.69 6.71
CA ALA A 130 1.68 9.84 7.17
C ALA A 130 0.38 9.42 7.84
N PHE A 131 -0.08 10.24 8.77
CA PHE A 131 -1.42 10.21 9.34
C PHE A 131 -1.83 11.66 9.61
N GLU A 132 -2.76 12.16 8.84
CA GLU A 132 -3.19 13.55 8.86
C GLU A 132 -4.72 13.62 8.87
N GLN A 133 -5.27 14.58 9.59
CA GLN A 133 -6.68 14.92 9.52
C GLN A 133 -6.84 16.28 8.82
N LYS A 134 -7.61 16.31 7.75
CA LYS A 134 -7.87 17.52 6.97
C LYS A 134 -9.29 17.50 6.42
N ASN A 135 -10.01 18.63 6.58
CA ASN A 135 -11.39 18.80 6.10
C ASN A 135 -12.38 17.71 6.59
N GLY A 136 -12.17 17.21 7.82
CA GLY A 136 -12.98 16.16 8.40
C GLY A 136 -12.63 14.73 7.98
N ASN A 137 -11.67 14.54 7.08
CA ASN A 137 -11.22 13.22 6.59
C ASN A 137 -9.83 12.88 7.11
N TYR A 138 -9.50 11.59 7.16
CA TYR A 138 -8.18 11.10 7.50
C TYR A 138 -7.42 10.72 6.23
N TYR A 139 -6.17 11.19 6.12
CA TYR A 139 -5.25 10.87 5.04
C TYR A 139 -4.10 10.04 5.60
N VAL A 140 -3.96 8.81 5.12
CA VAL A 140 -3.06 7.84 5.74
C VAL A 140 -2.18 7.17 4.68
N ASN A 141 -0.87 7.16 4.94
CA ASN A 141 0.12 6.60 4.03
C ASN A 141 0.96 5.53 4.76
N PRO A 142 1.09 4.31 4.21
CA PRO A 142 1.91 3.26 4.81
C PRO A 142 3.42 3.52 4.69
N GLY A 143 3.86 4.48 3.87
CA GLY A 143 5.23 4.59 3.41
C GLY A 143 5.52 3.67 2.24
N SER A 144 6.80 3.49 1.91
CA SER A 144 7.24 2.56 0.86
C SER A 144 7.80 1.28 1.46
N VAL A 145 7.44 0.16 0.85
CA VAL A 145 8.01 -1.15 1.17
C VAL A 145 9.50 -1.21 0.79
N SER A 146 9.87 -0.63 -0.37
CA SER A 146 11.20 -0.85 -0.95
C SER A 146 12.10 0.38 -1.06
N ILE A 147 11.52 1.58 -1.20
CA ILE A 147 12.26 2.83 -1.42
C ILE A 147 11.73 3.93 -0.47
N PRO A 148 11.87 3.78 0.86
CA PRO A 148 11.44 4.79 1.82
C PRO A 148 12.23 6.10 1.60
N LYS A 149 11.58 7.22 1.88
CA LYS A 149 12.16 8.56 1.80
C LYS A 149 12.20 9.23 3.18
N GLU A 150 12.93 10.34 3.26
CA GLU A 150 13.05 11.18 4.48
C GLU A 150 13.51 10.39 5.72
N GLY A 151 14.32 9.36 5.52
CA GLY A 151 14.83 8.53 6.61
C GLY A 151 13.78 7.62 7.26
N SER A 152 12.62 7.46 6.63
CA SER A 152 11.59 6.54 7.10
C SER A 152 11.99 5.07 6.91
N ARG A 153 11.27 4.17 7.59
CA ARG A 153 11.52 2.71 7.55
C ARG A 153 10.91 2.09 6.29
N HIS A 154 11.44 0.96 5.86
CA HIS A 154 10.75 0.04 4.95
C HIS A 154 9.51 -0.50 5.65
N SER A 155 8.32 -0.07 5.25
CA SER A 155 7.13 -0.27 6.05
C SER A 155 5.92 -0.79 5.29
N TYR A 156 5.08 -1.46 6.03
CA TYR A 156 3.70 -1.74 5.71
C TYR A 156 2.82 -1.31 6.88
N MET A 157 1.52 -1.33 6.70
CA MET A 157 0.56 -0.91 7.70
C MET A 157 -0.54 -1.96 7.87
N LEU A 158 -1.01 -2.14 9.09
CA LEU A 158 -2.23 -2.89 9.39
C LEU A 158 -3.36 -1.92 9.71
N TRP A 159 -4.55 -2.28 9.27
CA TRP A 159 -5.82 -1.69 9.72
C TRP A 159 -6.63 -2.74 10.45
N GLU A 160 -7.14 -2.40 11.61
CA GLU A 160 -8.13 -3.20 12.33
C GLU A 160 -8.92 -2.34 13.33
N ASN A 161 -10.26 -2.37 13.25
CA ASN A 161 -11.16 -1.72 14.20
C ASN A 161 -10.85 -0.24 14.50
N GLY A 162 -10.58 0.55 13.47
CA GLY A 162 -10.25 1.98 13.61
C GLY A 162 -8.82 2.27 14.06
N VAL A 163 -7.94 1.28 14.03
CA VAL A 163 -6.52 1.42 14.41
C VAL A 163 -5.64 1.15 13.22
N PHE A 164 -4.70 2.07 12.96
CA PHE A 164 -3.59 1.89 12.05
C PHE A 164 -2.32 1.55 12.82
N THR A 165 -1.57 0.56 12.35
CA THR A 165 -0.31 0.13 12.95
C THR A 165 0.74 0.01 11.86
N TRP A 166 1.76 0.89 11.87
CA TRP A 166 2.90 0.81 10.97
C TRP A 166 3.95 -0.15 11.52
N LYS A 167 4.43 -1.02 10.66
CA LYS A 167 5.41 -2.06 11.01
C LYS A 167 6.55 -2.07 10.01
N ASP A 168 7.73 -2.36 10.51
CA ASP A 168 8.91 -2.60 9.68
C ASP A 168 8.76 -3.90 8.90
N VAL A 169 9.03 -3.87 7.59
CA VAL A 169 8.80 -5.02 6.71
C VAL A 169 9.79 -6.17 6.94
N GLU A 170 11.01 -5.85 7.36
CA GLU A 170 12.05 -6.87 7.60
C GLU A 170 11.89 -7.53 8.97
N THR A 171 11.63 -6.74 10.01
CA THR A 171 11.59 -7.22 11.40
C THR A 171 10.18 -7.52 11.92
N GLY A 172 9.15 -6.87 11.36
CA GLY A 172 7.79 -6.90 11.90
C GLY A 172 7.59 -6.03 13.15
N GLU A 173 8.60 -5.25 13.54
CA GLU A 173 8.52 -4.35 14.69
C GLU A 173 7.47 -3.26 14.46
N ILE A 174 6.62 -3.02 15.46
CA ILE A 174 5.69 -1.90 15.48
C ILE A 174 6.47 -0.63 15.84
N TRP A 175 6.35 0.42 15.03
CA TRP A 175 7.04 1.68 15.31
C TRP A 175 6.10 2.90 15.35
N ARG A 176 4.84 2.73 14.89
CA ARG A 176 3.81 3.76 15.00
C ARG A 176 2.43 3.13 15.11
N THR A 177 1.55 3.71 15.92
CA THR A 177 0.13 3.32 16.01
C THR A 177 -0.70 4.58 16.13
N GLU A 178 -1.77 4.65 15.33
CA GLU A 178 -2.73 5.76 15.35
C GLU A 178 -4.16 5.20 15.39
N ARG A 179 -5.05 5.93 16.03
CA ARG A 179 -6.47 5.56 16.14
C ARG A 179 -7.34 6.66 15.54
N ILE A 180 -8.34 6.26 14.78
CA ILE A 180 -9.41 7.15 14.34
C ILE A 180 -10.30 7.45 15.54
N GLU A 181 -10.46 8.72 15.85
CA GLU A 181 -11.44 9.19 16.83
C GLU A 181 -12.82 9.34 16.15
N LYS A 182 -13.85 8.77 16.77
CA LYS A 182 -15.24 8.87 16.31
C LYS A 182 -15.90 10.14 16.82
#